data_204c20c6b69dabc842d506cdd8bc1b1f
#
_entry.id   204c20c6b69dabc842d506cdd8bc1b1f
#
_cell.length_a   1.000
_cell.length_b   1.000
_cell.length_c   1.000
_cell.angle_alpha   90.00
_cell.angle_beta   90.00
_cell.angle_gamma   90.00
#
_symmetry.space_group_name_H-M   'P 1'
#
loop_
_entity.id
_entity.type
_entity.pdbx_description
1 polymer ?
#
loop_
_entity_poly.entity_id
_entity_poly.type
_entity_poly.pdbx_seq_one_letter_code
_entity_poly.pdbx_strand_id
1 'polypeptide(L)'
;MYSPAQQIVDMTQLLLHCFCELRPPNASASNTVNALLTDPKWHKTFSMLQAASPNMFYFGSSLDLIGASADVFPHSFKISRLRKDLKRHAAEFQNASSISLVLDRSSPCPSAWRAINSLCRRALVGRSLNASFEGEDGLGDGVNREAMQILIDTLARGAPNKPGEAVLCALSSENANASAFLTLRPDAPLAAAVFFGKVIGLIISSNVTVVLPLAPWLWSALLGRRGTLSQLSAVDEEFGRTLMTLHTHPLSHEKNKWVEMSGLNFSRTVRLPSGEMAEYELVSGGRQIAVTDHNRKHFVQSYAWNSMEMVHGESIEVVAQAARKGLCDVIPAELLSSLSPVDLERLVCGLPKISVEAWKKATIYEPKVTTPEEERRVEWFWEAITQFSSADQALLLHFWAAYTHLPHSGFEGLNFKVRFDEKLSTDHLPMAQTCFLTLKLPKYASAEQTAARLLHAVRTGSSGFGFA
;
A
#
# COMPACT_ATOMS: atom_id res chain seq x y z
N MET A 1 -22.83 -32.41 -25.79
CA MET A 1 -22.86 -31.02 -26.29
C MET A 1 -22.56 -30.11 -25.11
N TYR A 2 -21.45 -29.38 -25.14
CA TYR A 2 -21.14 -28.41 -24.10
C TYR A 2 -22.12 -27.25 -24.18
N SER A 3 -22.50 -26.70 -23.01
CA SER A 3 -23.37 -25.54 -22.99
C SER A 3 -22.64 -24.32 -23.62
N PRO A 4 -23.36 -23.34 -24.21
CA PRO A 4 -22.74 -22.12 -24.72
C PRO A 4 -21.88 -21.42 -23.71
N ALA A 5 -22.25 -21.47 -22.42
CA ALA A 5 -21.47 -20.93 -21.31
C ALA A 5 -20.11 -21.65 -21.17
N GLN A 6 -20.08 -23.00 -21.29
CA GLN A 6 -18.86 -23.78 -21.21
C GLN A 6 -17.92 -23.50 -22.41
N GLN A 7 -18.46 -23.31 -23.61
CA GLN A 7 -17.66 -22.94 -24.79
C GLN A 7 -17.02 -21.56 -24.65
N ILE A 8 -17.72 -20.59 -24.07
CA ILE A 8 -17.17 -19.25 -23.77
C ILE A 8 -16.07 -19.36 -22.70
N VAL A 9 -16.26 -20.20 -21.70
CA VAL A 9 -15.27 -20.49 -20.64
C VAL A 9 -13.99 -21.06 -21.25
N ASP A 10 -14.13 -22.11 -22.08
CA ASP A 10 -13.00 -22.80 -22.68
C ASP A 10 -12.24 -21.88 -23.67
N MET A 11 -12.96 -21.04 -24.42
CA MET A 11 -12.37 -20.06 -25.33
C MET A 11 -11.66 -18.94 -24.57
N THR A 12 -12.18 -18.50 -23.44
CA THR A 12 -11.54 -17.49 -22.58
C THR A 12 -10.29 -18.06 -21.91
N GLN A 13 -10.31 -19.33 -21.50
CA GLN A 13 -9.11 -20.02 -20.99
C GLN A 13 -8.05 -20.19 -22.08
N LEU A 14 -8.43 -20.53 -23.29
CA LEU A 14 -7.52 -20.65 -24.42
C LEU A 14 -6.89 -19.30 -24.78
N LEU A 15 -7.68 -18.22 -24.79
CA LEU A 15 -7.18 -16.86 -25.03
C LEU A 15 -6.23 -16.41 -23.94
N LEU A 16 -6.54 -16.65 -22.64
CA LEU A 16 -5.65 -16.35 -21.53
C LEU A 16 -4.37 -17.17 -21.60
N HIS A 17 -4.45 -18.45 -21.98
CA HIS A 17 -3.30 -19.32 -22.17
C HIS A 17 -2.41 -18.84 -23.31
N CYS A 18 -2.99 -18.54 -24.47
CA CYS A 18 -2.27 -17.96 -25.60
C CYS A 18 -1.63 -16.60 -25.27
N PHE A 19 -2.33 -15.76 -24.47
CA PHE A 19 -1.78 -14.47 -24.05
C PHE A 19 -0.60 -14.63 -23.10
N CYS A 20 -0.62 -15.64 -22.21
CA CYS A 20 0.46 -15.91 -21.28
C CYS A 20 1.69 -16.53 -21.97
N GLU A 21 1.49 -17.39 -22.97
CA GLU A 21 2.58 -17.99 -23.75
C GLU A 21 3.21 -17.00 -24.74
N LEU A 22 2.40 -16.13 -25.34
CA LEU A 22 2.86 -15.15 -26.33
C LEU A 22 3.57 -13.94 -25.73
N ARG A 23 3.82 -13.88 -24.40
CA ARG A 23 4.49 -12.76 -23.71
C ARG A 23 4.64 -11.56 -24.63
N PRO A 24 3.71 -10.60 -24.66
CA PRO A 24 3.79 -9.52 -25.61
C PRO A 24 5.09 -8.76 -25.38
N PRO A 25 5.95 -8.61 -26.37
CA PRO A 25 7.21 -7.89 -26.21
C PRO A 25 7.01 -6.37 -26.04
N ASN A 26 5.76 -5.86 -26.07
CA ASN A 26 5.47 -4.44 -26.11
C ASN A 26 4.34 -4.02 -25.16
N ALA A 27 4.51 -2.88 -24.51
CA ALA A 27 3.53 -2.20 -23.67
C ALA A 27 2.14 -1.96 -24.33
N SER A 28 2.07 -1.99 -25.66
CA SER A 28 0.85 -1.80 -26.46
C SER A 28 -0.19 -2.92 -26.24
N ALA A 29 0.22 -4.18 -26.11
CA ALA A 29 -0.71 -5.29 -25.90
C ALA A 29 -1.29 -5.31 -24.49
N SER A 30 -0.49 -4.92 -23.49
CA SER A 30 -0.96 -4.73 -22.10
C SER A 30 -2.00 -3.61 -22.02
N ASN A 31 -1.82 -2.52 -22.74
CA ASN A 31 -2.77 -1.42 -22.82
C ASN A 31 -4.10 -1.82 -23.48
N THR A 32 -4.06 -2.68 -24.49
CA THR A 32 -5.26 -3.17 -25.19
C THR A 32 -6.06 -4.11 -24.29
N VAL A 33 -5.40 -5.00 -23.56
CA VAL A 33 -6.06 -5.89 -22.58
C VAL A 33 -6.63 -5.10 -21.42
N ASN A 34 -5.88 -4.11 -20.89
CA ASN A 34 -6.39 -3.21 -19.86
C ASN A 34 -7.60 -2.40 -20.34
N ALA A 35 -7.60 -1.92 -21.59
CA ALA A 35 -8.74 -1.22 -22.17
C ALA A 35 -9.97 -2.12 -22.29
N LEU A 36 -9.80 -3.38 -22.68
CA LEU A 36 -10.88 -4.38 -22.75
C LEU A 36 -11.42 -4.73 -21.36
N LEU A 37 -10.54 -4.89 -20.36
CA LEU A 37 -10.93 -5.25 -19.00
C LEU A 37 -11.53 -4.08 -18.21
N THR A 38 -11.24 -2.84 -18.60
CA THR A 38 -11.81 -1.62 -18.00
C THR A 38 -13.09 -1.16 -18.70
N ASP A 39 -13.44 -1.71 -19.87
CA ASP A 39 -14.70 -1.40 -20.55
C ASP A 39 -15.89 -1.94 -19.71
N PRO A 40 -16.85 -1.07 -19.32
CA PRO A 40 -18.02 -1.47 -18.53
C PRO A 40 -18.82 -2.63 -19.13
N LYS A 41 -18.81 -2.80 -20.46
CA LYS A 41 -19.47 -3.92 -21.16
C LYS A 41 -18.82 -5.24 -20.83
N TRP A 42 -17.49 -5.29 -20.79
CA TRP A 42 -16.74 -6.50 -20.46
C TRP A 42 -16.75 -6.80 -18.96
N HIS A 43 -16.80 -5.79 -18.10
CA HIS A 43 -16.91 -5.98 -16.65
C HIS A 43 -18.16 -6.80 -16.27
N LYS A 44 -19.29 -6.55 -16.92
CA LYS A 44 -20.52 -7.32 -16.73
C LYS A 44 -20.35 -8.77 -17.21
N THR A 45 -19.70 -8.96 -18.35
CA THR A 45 -19.45 -10.30 -18.93
C THR A 45 -18.50 -11.10 -18.05
N PHE A 46 -17.43 -10.50 -17.55
CA PHE A 46 -16.49 -11.14 -16.61
C PHE A 46 -17.17 -11.48 -15.28
N SER A 47 -18.00 -10.59 -14.77
CA SER A 47 -18.79 -10.87 -13.55
C SER A 47 -19.76 -12.02 -13.74
N MET A 48 -20.40 -12.14 -14.90
CA MET A 48 -21.28 -13.25 -15.24
C MET A 48 -20.51 -14.57 -15.42
N LEU A 49 -19.36 -14.54 -16.09
CA LEU A 49 -18.47 -15.70 -16.23
C LEU A 49 -17.94 -16.17 -14.88
N GLN A 50 -17.57 -15.24 -14.00
CA GLN A 50 -17.17 -15.55 -12.62
C GLN A 50 -18.30 -16.20 -11.80
N ALA A 51 -19.53 -15.73 -11.99
CA ALA A 51 -20.71 -16.30 -11.33
C ALA A 51 -21.08 -17.70 -11.89
N ALA A 52 -20.92 -17.89 -13.21
CA ALA A 52 -21.27 -19.15 -13.89
C ALA A 52 -20.21 -20.26 -13.69
N SER A 53 -18.95 -19.90 -13.46
CA SER A 53 -17.85 -20.85 -13.26
C SER A 53 -16.92 -20.37 -12.16
N PRO A 54 -17.32 -20.49 -10.87
CA PRO A 54 -16.48 -20.12 -9.74
C PRO A 54 -15.11 -20.79 -9.76
N ASN A 55 -15.03 -22.01 -10.32
CA ASN A 55 -13.82 -22.83 -10.40
C ASN A 55 -12.88 -22.43 -11.55
N MET A 56 -13.33 -21.65 -12.54
CA MET A 56 -12.50 -21.22 -13.67
C MET A 56 -11.37 -20.27 -13.22
N PHE A 57 -11.60 -19.59 -12.11
CA PHE A 57 -10.62 -18.73 -11.45
C PHE A 57 -10.07 -19.39 -10.18
N TYR A 58 -10.33 -20.69 -9.97
CA TYR A 58 -9.86 -21.45 -8.84
C TYR A 58 -8.52 -22.11 -9.14
N PHE A 59 -7.63 -21.80 -8.38
CA PHE A 59 -6.25 -22.04 -8.20
C PHE A 59 -5.91 -23.51 -7.88
N GLY A 60 -5.70 -24.32 -8.86
CA GLY A 60 -5.14 -25.66 -8.64
C GLY A 60 -4.01 -25.99 -9.63
N SER A 61 -4.09 -25.43 -10.83
CA SER A 61 -3.08 -25.66 -11.88
C SER A 61 -2.73 -24.43 -12.71
N SER A 62 -3.42 -23.29 -12.46
CA SER A 62 -3.25 -22.05 -13.23
C SER A 62 -2.63 -20.92 -12.40
N LEU A 63 -2.13 -21.20 -11.20
CA LEU A 63 -1.52 -20.22 -10.29
C LEU A 63 -0.30 -19.53 -10.89
N ASP A 64 0.53 -20.28 -11.60
CA ASP A 64 1.69 -19.74 -12.28
C ASP A 64 1.32 -18.77 -13.41
N LEU A 65 0.18 -19.03 -14.07
CA LEU A 65 -0.36 -18.17 -15.12
C LEU A 65 -0.88 -16.83 -14.57
N ILE A 66 -1.57 -16.83 -13.42
CA ILE A 66 -2.09 -15.59 -12.82
C ILE A 66 -0.97 -14.81 -12.12
N GLY A 67 0.01 -15.48 -11.52
CA GLY A 67 1.21 -14.83 -10.99
C GLY A 67 1.99 -14.10 -12.08
N ALA A 68 2.09 -14.70 -13.28
CA ALA A 68 2.72 -14.08 -14.44
C ALA A 68 1.86 -12.96 -15.08
N SER A 69 0.54 -12.96 -14.84
CA SER A 69 -0.42 -11.99 -15.37
C SER A 69 -1.00 -11.05 -14.30
N ALA A 70 -0.36 -10.96 -13.14
CA ALA A 70 -0.82 -10.08 -12.05
C ALA A 70 -1.03 -8.62 -12.51
N ASP A 71 -0.29 -8.17 -13.52
CA ASP A 71 -0.39 -6.83 -14.07
C ASP A 71 -1.48 -6.67 -15.14
N VAL A 72 -2.10 -7.78 -15.58
CA VAL A 72 -3.15 -7.77 -16.60
C VAL A 72 -4.52 -7.38 -16.04
N PHE A 73 -4.80 -7.75 -14.79
CA PHE A 73 -6.09 -7.46 -14.18
C PHE A 73 -6.11 -6.11 -13.46
N PRO A 74 -7.20 -5.33 -13.62
CA PRO A 74 -7.37 -4.09 -12.87
C PRO A 74 -7.27 -4.31 -11.36
N HIS A 75 -6.68 -3.36 -10.66
CA HIS A 75 -6.55 -3.39 -9.20
C HIS A 75 -7.89 -3.67 -8.49
N SER A 76 -8.95 -2.95 -8.87
CA SER A 76 -10.29 -3.10 -8.29
C SER A 76 -10.84 -4.53 -8.40
N PHE A 77 -10.60 -5.20 -9.54
CA PHE A 77 -11.01 -6.58 -9.74
C PHE A 77 -10.28 -7.53 -8.79
N LYS A 78 -8.95 -7.43 -8.70
CA LYS A 78 -8.12 -8.26 -7.80
C LYS A 78 -8.54 -8.10 -6.34
N ILE A 79 -8.82 -6.88 -5.92
CA ILE A 79 -9.22 -6.58 -4.54
C ILE A 79 -10.63 -7.07 -4.22
N SER A 80 -11.59 -6.86 -5.13
CA SER A 80 -12.95 -7.37 -4.95
C SER A 80 -12.94 -8.89 -4.79
N ARG A 81 -12.12 -9.57 -5.57
CA ARG A 81 -11.93 -11.01 -5.48
C ARG A 81 -11.27 -11.43 -4.16
N LEU A 82 -10.14 -10.80 -3.80
CA LEU A 82 -9.45 -11.08 -2.53
C LEU A 82 -10.43 -11.00 -1.36
N ARG A 83 -11.25 -9.97 -1.29
CA ARG A 83 -12.25 -9.79 -0.23
C ARG A 83 -13.31 -10.89 -0.21
N LYS A 84 -13.81 -11.27 -1.38
CA LYS A 84 -14.79 -12.35 -1.50
C LYS A 84 -14.20 -13.67 -1.01
N ASP A 85 -12.97 -13.97 -1.41
CA ASP A 85 -12.30 -15.21 -1.05
C ASP A 85 -11.90 -15.21 0.44
N LEU A 86 -11.44 -14.08 1.01
CA LEU A 86 -11.20 -13.96 2.46
C LEU A 86 -12.47 -14.20 3.28
N LYS A 87 -13.60 -13.63 2.88
CA LYS A 87 -14.89 -13.86 3.55
C LYS A 87 -15.29 -15.33 3.51
N ARG A 88 -15.05 -16.01 2.38
CA ARG A 88 -15.33 -17.44 2.24
C ARG A 88 -14.45 -18.27 3.18
N HIS A 89 -13.13 -18.03 3.20
CA HIS A 89 -12.22 -18.71 4.10
C HIS A 89 -12.57 -18.47 5.57
N ALA A 90 -12.95 -17.25 5.94
CA ALA A 90 -13.40 -16.96 7.29
C ALA A 90 -14.67 -17.77 7.67
N ALA A 91 -15.62 -17.91 6.73
CA ALA A 91 -16.84 -18.69 6.94
C ALA A 91 -16.56 -20.19 7.08
N GLU A 92 -15.62 -20.75 6.31
CA GLU A 92 -15.18 -22.16 6.41
C GLU A 92 -14.64 -22.50 7.81
N PHE A 93 -14.04 -21.56 8.51
CA PHE A 93 -13.52 -21.75 9.87
C PHE A 93 -14.51 -21.35 10.95
N GLN A 94 -15.75 -20.98 10.61
CA GLN A 94 -16.77 -20.49 11.54
C GLN A 94 -16.26 -19.35 12.44
N ASN A 95 -15.36 -18.54 11.93
CA ASN A 95 -14.74 -17.44 12.68
C ASN A 95 -15.77 -16.34 12.98
N ALA A 96 -15.72 -15.80 14.19
CA ALA A 96 -16.39 -14.54 14.49
C ALA A 96 -15.94 -13.45 13.50
N SER A 97 -16.81 -12.49 13.23
CA SER A 97 -16.56 -11.47 12.19
C SER A 97 -15.36 -10.56 12.50
N SER A 98 -15.04 -10.35 13.79
CA SER A 98 -13.97 -9.46 14.21
C SER A 98 -13.18 -9.98 15.41
N ILE A 99 -11.94 -9.50 15.56
CA ILE A 99 -11.07 -9.65 16.71
C ILE A 99 -11.22 -8.38 17.54
N SER A 100 -11.60 -8.51 18.81
CA SER A 100 -11.60 -7.37 19.72
C SER A 100 -10.17 -7.11 20.22
N LEU A 101 -9.72 -5.86 20.15
CA LEU A 101 -8.40 -5.43 20.56
C LEU A 101 -8.50 -4.18 21.43
N VAL A 102 -8.15 -4.31 22.69
CA VAL A 102 -8.05 -3.18 23.62
C VAL A 102 -6.59 -2.78 23.72
N LEU A 103 -6.28 -1.53 23.38
CA LEU A 103 -4.92 -0.99 23.37
C LEU A 103 -4.70 0.02 24.51
N ASP A 104 -3.55 -0.08 25.12
CA ASP A 104 -3.00 1.01 25.93
C ASP A 104 -2.25 1.98 25.01
N ARG A 105 -2.64 3.25 24.96
CA ARG A 105 -1.99 4.28 24.14
C ARG A 105 -0.51 4.47 24.46
N SER A 106 -0.13 4.28 25.72
CA SER A 106 1.26 4.44 26.18
C SER A 106 2.15 3.24 25.78
N SER A 107 1.53 2.07 25.60
CA SER A 107 2.23 0.81 25.32
C SER A 107 1.38 -0.12 24.42
N PRO A 108 1.10 0.25 23.18
CA PRO A 108 0.13 -0.45 22.34
C PRO A 108 0.57 -1.85 21.89
N CYS A 109 1.88 -2.06 21.66
CA CYS A 109 2.39 -3.32 21.16
C CYS A 109 2.22 -4.50 22.12
N PRO A 110 2.46 -4.43 23.43
CA PRO A 110 2.28 -5.55 24.34
C PRO A 110 0.85 -6.08 24.44
N SER A 111 -0.17 -5.21 24.44
CA SER A 111 -1.57 -5.63 24.45
C SER A 111 -1.96 -6.27 23.12
N ALA A 112 -1.61 -5.64 22.00
CA ALA A 112 -1.83 -6.21 20.66
C ALA A 112 -1.09 -7.54 20.46
N TRP A 113 0.16 -7.62 20.90
CA TRP A 113 0.95 -8.85 20.83
C TRP A 113 0.26 -10.02 21.53
N ARG A 114 -0.20 -9.82 22.77
CA ARG A 114 -0.89 -10.87 23.53
C ARG A 114 -2.18 -11.30 22.83
N ALA A 115 -3.01 -10.35 22.42
CA ALA A 115 -4.29 -10.62 21.77
C ALA A 115 -4.14 -11.35 20.45
N ILE A 116 -3.24 -10.90 19.58
CA ILE A 116 -3.07 -11.46 18.23
C ILE A 116 -2.33 -12.81 18.27
N ASN A 117 -1.29 -12.95 19.10
CA ASN A 117 -0.51 -14.20 19.17
C ASN A 117 -1.18 -15.29 20.00
N SER A 118 -2.22 -14.97 20.82
CA SER A 118 -3.05 -16.01 21.46
C SER A 118 -3.93 -16.75 20.45
N LEU A 119 -4.14 -16.19 19.24
CA LEU A 119 -4.98 -16.77 18.20
C LEU A 119 -4.15 -17.68 17.27
N CYS A 120 -4.68 -18.86 16.98
CA CYS A 120 -4.10 -19.71 15.95
C CYS A 120 -4.37 -19.15 14.54
N ARG A 121 -3.61 -19.62 13.54
CA ARG A 121 -3.76 -19.20 12.14
C ARG A 121 -5.22 -19.28 11.66
N ARG A 122 -5.93 -20.40 11.93
CA ARG A 122 -7.34 -20.57 11.55
C ARG A 122 -8.24 -19.49 12.13
N ALA A 123 -7.95 -19.02 13.33
CA ALA A 123 -8.73 -17.97 13.98
C ALA A 123 -8.37 -16.57 13.48
N LEU A 124 -7.25 -16.38 12.76
CA LEU A 124 -6.84 -15.09 12.20
C LEU A 124 -7.34 -14.86 10.78
N VAL A 125 -7.44 -15.93 9.97
CA VAL A 125 -7.75 -15.83 8.53
C VAL A 125 -9.06 -15.09 8.28
N GLY A 126 -8.97 -14.01 7.50
CA GLY A 126 -10.10 -13.24 7.00
C GLY A 126 -10.87 -12.44 8.05
N ARG A 127 -10.38 -12.37 9.31
CA ARG A 127 -11.03 -11.58 10.37
C ARG A 127 -10.61 -10.12 10.29
N SER A 128 -11.59 -9.25 10.51
CA SER A 128 -11.36 -7.82 10.74
C SER A 128 -10.99 -7.56 12.20
N LEU A 129 -10.52 -6.35 12.46
CA LEU A 129 -10.22 -5.86 13.80
C LEU A 129 -11.31 -4.92 14.29
N ASN A 130 -11.61 -5.00 15.57
CA ASN A 130 -12.42 -4.02 16.28
C ASN A 130 -11.61 -3.50 17.48
N ALA A 131 -10.99 -2.33 17.29
CA ALA A 131 -10.10 -1.74 18.27
C ALA A 131 -10.83 -0.75 19.17
N SER A 132 -10.36 -0.69 20.43
CA SER A 132 -10.70 0.34 21.41
C SER A 132 -9.45 0.69 22.22
N PHE A 133 -9.48 1.83 22.90
CA PHE A 133 -8.40 2.22 23.81
C PHE A 133 -8.86 2.09 25.26
N GLU A 134 -7.94 1.72 26.13
CA GLU A 134 -8.22 1.59 27.57
C GLU A 134 -8.70 2.94 28.14
N GLY A 135 -9.86 2.91 28.81
CA GLY A 135 -10.45 4.12 29.43
C GLY A 135 -11.16 5.07 28.47
N GLU A 136 -11.34 4.67 27.20
CA GLU A 136 -12.05 5.48 26.18
C GLU A 136 -13.30 4.74 25.68
N ASP A 137 -14.41 5.48 25.53
CA ASP A 137 -15.69 4.92 25.03
C ASP A 137 -15.79 4.93 23.51
N GLY A 138 -14.71 5.32 22.80
CA GLY A 138 -14.67 5.42 21.35
C GLY A 138 -14.68 4.06 20.68
N LEU A 139 -15.58 3.86 19.72
CA LEU A 139 -15.66 2.67 18.86
C LEU A 139 -15.88 3.08 17.39
N GLY A 140 -15.47 2.22 16.48
CA GLY A 140 -15.76 2.37 15.04
C GLY A 140 -14.52 2.54 14.18
N ASP A 141 -14.76 2.82 12.89
CA ASP A 141 -13.70 2.80 11.88
C ASP A 141 -12.58 3.83 12.09
N GLY A 142 -12.90 4.98 12.70
CA GLY A 142 -11.89 5.98 13.05
C GLY A 142 -10.90 5.46 14.08
N VAL A 143 -11.42 4.81 15.13
CA VAL A 143 -10.61 4.20 16.21
C VAL A 143 -9.77 3.04 15.66
N ASN A 144 -10.35 2.22 14.76
CA ASN A 144 -9.62 1.13 14.10
C ASN A 144 -8.43 1.66 13.28
N ARG A 145 -8.61 2.75 12.54
CA ARG A 145 -7.52 3.38 11.76
C ARG A 145 -6.43 3.92 12.66
N GLU A 146 -6.81 4.66 13.71
CA GLU A 146 -5.87 5.22 14.66
C GLU A 146 -5.07 4.10 15.35
N ALA A 147 -5.74 3.07 15.83
CA ALA A 147 -5.11 1.92 16.49
C ALA A 147 -4.07 1.23 15.58
N MET A 148 -4.42 1.00 14.31
CA MET A 148 -3.50 0.39 13.35
C MET A 148 -2.32 1.31 13.03
N GLN A 149 -2.54 2.62 12.91
CA GLN A 149 -1.44 3.57 12.69
C GLN A 149 -0.48 3.58 13.88
N ILE A 150 -0.98 3.65 15.10
CA ILE A 150 -0.15 3.62 16.31
C ILE A 150 0.67 2.32 16.40
N LEU A 151 0.07 1.17 16.07
CA LEU A 151 0.80 -0.10 16.04
C LEU A 151 1.92 -0.11 14.99
N ILE A 152 1.63 0.35 13.78
CA ILE A 152 2.62 0.43 12.70
C ILE A 152 3.75 1.42 13.07
N ASP A 153 3.41 2.58 13.62
CA ASP A 153 4.42 3.57 14.03
C ASP A 153 5.33 3.03 15.15
N THR A 154 4.75 2.28 16.08
CA THR A 154 5.52 1.65 17.16
C THR A 154 6.44 0.54 16.62
N LEU A 155 5.94 -0.28 15.67
CA LEU A 155 6.75 -1.32 15.03
C LEU A 155 7.82 -0.73 14.09
N ALA A 156 7.56 0.43 13.52
CA ALA A 156 8.51 1.11 12.65
C ALA A 156 9.64 1.80 13.44
N ARG A 157 9.32 2.42 14.55
CA ARG A 157 10.28 3.30 15.30
C ARG A 157 10.74 2.70 16.62
N GLY A 158 10.11 1.65 17.09
CA GLY A 158 10.20 1.16 18.46
C GLY A 158 9.33 1.97 19.43
N ALA A 159 9.06 1.40 20.60
CA ALA A 159 8.42 2.16 21.67
C ALA A 159 9.38 3.26 22.17
N PRO A 160 8.87 4.43 22.63
CA PRO A 160 9.71 5.53 23.10
C PRO A 160 10.74 5.11 24.16
N ASN A 161 10.40 4.10 24.96
CA ASN A 161 11.28 3.57 26.02
C ASN A 161 12.07 2.33 25.60
N LYS A 162 11.87 1.81 24.36
CA LYS A 162 12.51 0.60 23.83
C LYS A 162 12.72 0.70 22.31
N PRO A 163 13.53 1.63 21.83
CA PRO A 163 13.78 1.80 20.39
C PRO A 163 14.42 0.55 19.74
N GLY A 164 15.05 -0.33 20.51
CA GLY A 164 15.65 -1.56 20.00
C GLY A 164 14.64 -2.63 19.54
N GLU A 165 13.35 -2.49 19.84
CA GLU A 165 12.28 -3.41 19.40
C GLU A 165 11.71 -3.05 18.02
N ALA A 166 12.16 -1.97 17.38
CA ALA A 166 11.73 -1.60 16.04
C ALA A 166 12.07 -2.70 15.03
N VAL A 167 11.14 -3.02 14.15
CA VAL A 167 11.32 -3.97 13.04
C VAL A 167 11.86 -3.27 11.79
N LEU A 168 11.61 -1.98 11.69
CA LEU A 168 12.00 -1.16 10.55
C LEU A 168 13.09 -0.15 10.93
N CYS A 169 13.82 0.30 9.92
CA CYS A 169 14.74 1.44 10.02
C CYS A 169 14.63 2.30 8.75
N ALA A 170 15.14 3.53 8.84
CA ALA A 170 15.26 4.36 7.66
C ALA A 170 16.22 3.71 6.64
N LEU A 171 15.87 3.82 5.37
CA LEU A 171 16.76 3.36 4.30
C LEU A 171 17.97 4.30 4.25
N SER A 172 19.16 3.75 4.51
CA SER A 172 20.41 4.51 4.41
C SER A 172 20.75 4.74 2.95
N SER A 173 20.74 6.00 2.53
CA SER A 173 21.19 6.42 1.21
C SER A 173 21.83 7.80 1.32
N GLU A 174 22.84 8.05 0.49
CA GLU A 174 23.40 9.38 0.31
C GLU A 174 22.40 10.33 -0.38
N ASN A 175 21.37 9.77 -1.00
CA ASN A 175 20.29 10.49 -1.65
C ASN A 175 19.18 10.82 -0.65
N ALA A 176 18.89 12.12 -0.43
CA ALA A 176 17.86 12.58 0.52
C ALA A 176 16.45 12.01 0.24
N ASN A 177 16.12 11.69 -1.02
CA ASN A 177 14.85 11.11 -1.38
C ASN A 177 14.70 9.66 -0.89
N ALA A 178 15.80 8.90 -0.82
CA ALA A 178 15.79 7.52 -0.35
C ALA A 178 15.59 7.42 1.16
N SER A 179 16.02 8.41 1.94
CA SER A 179 15.84 8.46 3.40
C SER A 179 14.37 8.58 3.85
N ALA A 180 13.46 8.91 2.93
CA ALA A 180 12.01 8.91 3.19
C ALA A 180 11.41 7.50 3.29
N PHE A 181 12.11 6.47 2.80
CA PHE A 181 11.65 5.10 2.84
C PHE A 181 12.16 4.34 4.06
N LEU A 182 11.35 3.36 4.48
CA LEU A 182 11.69 2.42 5.54
C LEU A 182 12.05 1.06 4.93
N THR A 183 13.01 0.39 5.57
CA THR A 183 13.39 -0.99 5.28
C THR A 183 13.37 -1.84 6.55
N LEU A 184 13.46 -3.17 6.41
CA LEU A 184 13.57 -4.07 7.55
C LEU A 184 14.96 -3.94 8.19
N ARG A 185 15.02 -4.04 9.50
CA ARG A 185 16.27 -4.16 10.24
C ARG A 185 16.77 -5.60 10.15
N PRO A 186 18.04 -5.83 9.79
CA PRO A 186 18.61 -7.17 9.73
C PRO A 186 18.62 -7.89 11.08
N ASP A 187 18.83 -7.12 12.17
CA ASP A 187 18.89 -7.58 13.56
C ASP A 187 17.52 -7.61 14.25
N ALA A 188 16.42 -7.37 13.53
CA ALA A 188 15.08 -7.37 14.12
C ALA A 188 14.73 -8.77 14.64
N PRO A 189 14.12 -8.87 15.84
CA PRO A 189 13.65 -10.14 16.36
C PRO A 189 12.64 -10.80 15.39
N LEU A 190 12.88 -12.05 14.99
CA LEU A 190 12.02 -12.75 14.02
C LEU A 190 10.56 -12.83 14.49
N ALA A 191 10.32 -12.97 15.80
CA ALA A 191 8.99 -12.95 16.35
C ALA A 191 8.29 -11.59 16.13
N ALA A 192 9.01 -10.48 16.25
CA ALA A 192 8.50 -9.14 15.98
C ALA A 192 8.24 -8.95 14.47
N ALA A 193 9.07 -9.50 13.60
CA ALA A 193 8.85 -9.49 12.16
C ALA A 193 7.59 -10.29 11.76
N VAL A 194 7.37 -11.48 12.37
CA VAL A 194 6.12 -12.25 12.18
C VAL A 194 4.92 -11.43 12.64
N PHE A 195 5.02 -10.78 13.79
CA PHE A 195 3.95 -9.94 14.31
C PHE A 195 3.65 -8.75 13.39
N PHE A 196 4.67 -8.06 12.89
CA PHE A 196 4.52 -7.01 11.88
C PHE A 196 3.76 -7.50 10.64
N GLY A 197 4.10 -8.67 10.12
CA GLY A 197 3.37 -9.28 9.01
C GLY A 197 1.90 -9.57 9.34
N LYS A 198 1.59 -10.05 10.55
CA LYS A 198 0.20 -10.25 11.02
C LYS A 198 -0.57 -8.92 11.06
N VAL A 199 0.06 -7.87 11.57
CA VAL A 199 -0.56 -6.51 11.61
C VAL A 199 -0.87 -6.03 10.21
N ILE A 200 0.04 -6.18 9.23
CA ILE A 200 -0.24 -5.86 7.82
C ILE A 200 -1.45 -6.67 7.31
N GLY A 201 -1.50 -7.96 7.59
CA GLY A 201 -2.64 -8.80 7.19
C GLY A 201 -3.97 -8.33 7.79
N LEU A 202 -3.97 -7.93 9.05
CA LEU A 202 -5.16 -7.39 9.74
C LEU A 202 -5.58 -6.02 9.19
N ILE A 203 -4.65 -5.14 8.82
CA ILE A 203 -4.92 -3.88 8.14
C ILE A 203 -5.70 -4.16 6.84
N ILE A 204 -5.23 -5.11 6.03
CA ILE A 204 -5.89 -5.49 4.78
C ILE A 204 -7.28 -6.09 5.04
N SER A 205 -7.40 -7.03 5.98
CA SER A 205 -8.67 -7.70 6.30
C SER A 205 -9.70 -6.73 6.91
N SER A 206 -9.25 -5.72 7.66
CA SER A 206 -10.11 -4.69 8.28
C SER A 206 -10.46 -3.56 7.32
N ASN A 207 -9.91 -3.57 6.10
CA ASN A 207 -10.09 -2.47 5.13
C ASN A 207 -9.67 -1.10 5.69
N VAL A 208 -8.62 -1.08 6.47
CA VAL A 208 -8.01 0.12 7.04
C VAL A 208 -6.80 0.50 6.20
N THR A 209 -6.46 1.77 6.14
CA THR A 209 -5.24 2.26 5.51
C THR A 209 -4.35 2.96 6.53
N VAL A 210 -3.04 2.82 6.37
CA VAL A 210 -2.02 3.40 7.25
C VAL A 210 -0.92 4.07 6.44
N VAL A 211 -0.19 4.99 7.07
CA VAL A 211 1.05 5.54 6.49
C VAL A 211 2.18 4.58 6.80
N LEU A 212 2.69 3.93 5.75
CA LEU A 212 3.80 2.99 5.86
C LEU A 212 4.70 3.09 4.62
N PRO A 213 5.67 4.01 4.59
CA PRO A 213 6.52 4.25 3.42
C PRO A 213 7.63 3.19 3.31
N LEU A 214 7.26 1.93 3.06
CA LEU A 214 8.23 0.88 2.80
C LEU A 214 8.90 1.08 1.46
N ALA A 215 10.17 0.70 1.39
CA ALA A 215 10.89 0.62 0.11
C ALA A 215 10.13 -0.33 -0.85
N PRO A 216 9.95 0.05 -2.13
CA PRO A 216 9.08 -0.69 -3.06
C PRO A 216 9.36 -2.18 -3.19
N TRP A 217 10.62 -2.59 -3.05
CA TRP A 217 11.00 -4.02 -3.09
C TRP A 217 10.57 -4.82 -1.86
N LEU A 218 10.27 -4.17 -0.71
CA LEU A 218 9.74 -4.87 0.46
C LEU A 218 8.31 -5.39 0.22
N TRP A 219 7.51 -4.66 -0.56
CA TRP A 219 6.20 -5.16 -0.99
C TRP A 219 6.35 -6.41 -1.86
N SER A 220 7.42 -6.49 -2.69
CA SER A 220 7.77 -7.72 -3.42
C SER A 220 8.17 -8.83 -2.47
N ALA A 221 9.03 -8.55 -1.49
CA ALA A 221 9.50 -9.53 -0.51
C ALA A 221 8.34 -10.12 0.33
N LEU A 222 7.38 -9.29 0.76
CA LEU A 222 6.16 -9.74 1.44
C LEU A 222 5.29 -10.66 0.58
N LEU A 223 5.31 -10.50 -0.75
CA LEU A 223 4.68 -11.43 -1.69
C LEU A 223 5.54 -12.66 -2.00
N GLY A 224 6.77 -12.76 -1.47
CA GLY A 224 7.73 -13.83 -1.76
C GLY A 224 8.40 -13.69 -3.12
N ARG A 225 8.52 -12.46 -3.62
CA ARG A 225 9.18 -12.13 -4.90
C ARG A 225 10.41 -11.27 -4.64
N ARG A 226 11.37 -11.33 -5.53
CA ARG A 226 12.52 -10.44 -5.50
C ARG A 226 12.17 -9.05 -6.03
N GLY A 227 12.88 -8.05 -5.52
CA GLY A 227 12.80 -6.69 -6.02
C GLY A 227 13.31 -6.57 -7.47
N THR A 228 12.86 -5.54 -8.16
CA THR A 228 13.21 -5.25 -9.56
C THR A 228 14.05 -3.98 -9.67
N LEU A 229 14.82 -3.86 -10.76
CA LEU A 229 15.59 -2.65 -11.03
C LEU A 229 14.72 -1.39 -11.14
N SER A 230 13.49 -1.51 -11.64
CA SER A 230 12.55 -0.38 -11.67
C SER A 230 12.12 0.08 -10.27
N GLN A 231 12.00 -0.83 -9.31
CA GLN A 231 11.72 -0.48 -7.92
C GLN A 231 12.89 0.22 -7.24
N LEU A 232 14.13 -0.20 -7.56
CA LEU A 232 15.33 0.50 -7.12
C LEU A 232 15.40 1.91 -7.71
N SER A 233 15.10 2.05 -9.01
CA SER A 233 15.06 3.36 -9.70
C SER A 233 13.99 4.30 -9.14
N ALA A 234 12.92 3.78 -8.57
CA ALA A 234 11.88 4.60 -7.94
C ALA A 234 12.36 5.25 -6.62
N VAL A 235 13.35 4.66 -5.97
CA VAL A 235 13.95 5.16 -4.74
C VAL A 235 15.17 6.05 -5.03
N ASP A 236 16.02 5.59 -5.94
CA ASP A 236 17.22 6.30 -6.38
C ASP A 236 17.25 6.33 -7.91
N GLU A 237 16.74 7.41 -8.48
CA GLU A 237 16.58 7.56 -9.93
C GLU A 237 17.93 7.60 -10.65
N GLU A 238 18.92 8.32 -10.09
CA GLU A 238 20.24 8.46 -10.71
C GLU A 238 21.00 7.12 -10.73
N PHE A 239 21.01 6.47 -9.59
CA PHE A 239 21.64 5.16 -9.45
C PHE A 239 20.92 4.10 -10.34
N GLY A 240 19.59 4.07 -10.31
CA GLY A 240 18.81 3.17 -11.15
C GLY A 240 19.02 3.42 -12.64
N ARG A 241 19.15 4.69 -13.08
CA ARG A 241 19.44 5.07 -14.45
C ARG A 241 20.83 4.59 -14.87
N THR A 242 21.82 4.68 -14.00
CA THR A 242 23.18 4.20 -14.24
C THR A 242 23.19 2.69 -14.44
N LEU A 243 22.55 1.92 -13.56
CA LEU A 243 22.44 0.47 -13.68
C LEU A 243 21.64 0.06 -14.93
N MET A 244 20.58 0.77 -15.27
CA MET A 244 19.78 0.50 -16.47
C MET A 244 20.60 0.76 -17.73
N THR A 245 21.41 1.82 -17.76
CA THR A 245 22.29 2.11 -18.89
C THR A 245 23.33 1.02 -19.05
N LEU A 246 23.94 0.59 -17.95
CA LEU A 246 24.87 -0.54 -17.96
C LEU A 246 24.22 -1.86 -18.37
N HIS A 247 22.96 -2.07 -18.03
CA HIS A 247 22.20 -3.25 -18.44
C HIS A 247 21.93 -3.28 -19.96
N THR A 248 21.53 -2.14 -20.53
CA THR A 248 21.05 -2.04 -21.91
C THR A 248 22.15 -1.87 -22.93
N HIS A 249 23.19 -1.10 -22.63
CA HIS A 249 24.24 -0.76 -23.58
C HIS A 249 25.54 -1.52 -23.30
N PRO A 250 26.35 -1.85 -24.33
CA PRO A 250 27.67 -2.46 -24.15
C PRO A 250 28.64 -1.52 -23.44
N LEU A 251 29.73 -2.04 -22.89
CA LEU A 251 30.75 -1.26 -22.20
C LEU A 251 31.43 -0.25 -23.12
N SER A 252 31.56 -0.56 -24.41
CA SER A 252 32.09 0.36 -25.41
C SER A 252 31.20 1.59 -25.68
N HIS A 253 29.93 1.56 -25.22
CA HIS A 253 29.04 2.68 -25.40
C HIS A 253 29.54 3.89 -24.56
N GLU A 254 29.43 5.10 -25.11
CA GLU A 254 29.96 6.33 -24.51
C GLU A 254 29.53 6.51 -23.05
N LYS A 255 28.29 6.21 -22.71
CA LYS A 255 27.75 6.30 -21.35
C LYS A 255 28.32 5.27 -20.37
N ASN A 256 28.99 4.22 -20.86
CA ASN A 256 29.57 3.14 -20.04
C ASN A 256 31.10 3.15 -20.02
N LYS A 257 31.76 4.06 -20.72
CA LYS A 257 33.24 4.15 -20.74
C LYS A 257 33.89 4.30 -19.38
N TRP A 258 33.16 4.84 -18.42
CA TRP A 258 33.62 4.97 -17.04
C TRP A 258 33.92 3.60 -16.38
N VAL A 259 33.24 2.52 -16.81
CA VAL A 259 33.43 1.17 -16.27
C VAL A 259 34.84 0.64 -16.55
N GLU A 260 35.32 0.86 -17.77
CA GLU A 260 36.68 0.44 -18.16
C GLU A 260 37.75 1.20 -17.35
N MET A 261 37.48 2.48 -17.06
CA MET A 261 38.39 3.32 -16.29
C MET A 261 38.35 3.03 -14.78
N SER A 262 37.23 2.56 -14.26
CA SER A 262 37.04 2.31 -12.82
C SER A 262 37.56 0.94 -12.37
N GLY A 263 37.83 0.01 -13.29
CA GLY A 263 38.22 -1.36 -12.93
C GLY A 263 37.11 -2.12 -12.18
N LEU A 264 35.86 -1.89 -12.56
CA LEU A 264 34.69 -2.42 -11.88
C LEU A 264 34.70 -3.94 -11.84
N ASN A 265 34.49 -4.51 -10.68
CA ASN A 265 34.41 -5.94 -10.40
C ASN A 265 33.07 -6.31 -9.72
N PHE A 266 32.83 -7.58 -9.43
CA PHE A 266 31.62 -8.04 -8.76
C PHE A 266 31.70 -7.81 -7.24
N SER A 267 32.04 -6.57 -6.84
CA SER A 267 31.97 -6.13 -5.45
C SER A 267 31.20 -4.80 -5.34
N ARG A 268 30.81 -4.47 -4.14
CA ARG A 268 30.15 -3.22 -3.77
C ARG A 268 30.76 -2.66 -2.52
N THR A 269 31.11 -1.40 -2.54
CA THR A 269 31.54 -0.66 -1.36
C THR A 269 30.37 0.03 -0.70
N VAL A 270 30.20 -0.14 0.60
CA VAL A 270 29.11 0.43 1.40
C VAL A 270 29.71 1.19 2.57
N ARG A 271 29.18 2.36 2.86
CA ARG A 271 29.52 3.11 4.05
C ARG A 271 28.75 2.55 5.25
N LEU A 272 29.46 2.09 6.26
CA LEU A 272 28.88 1.60 7.50
C LEU A 272 28.42 2.75 8.40
N PRO A 273 27.53 2.49 9.39
CA PRO A 273 27.15 3.51 10.40
C PRO A 273 28.34 4.07 11.18
N SER A 274 29.42 3.31 11.31
CA SER A 274 30.71 3.73 11.91
C SER A 274 31.42 4.81 11.08
N GLY A 275 31.00 5.04 9.81
CA GLY A 275 31.67 5.88 8.83
C GLY A 275 32.75 5.18 8.02
N GLU A 276 33.08 3.93 8.35
CA GLU A 276 34.03 3.11 7.60
C GLU A 276 33.44 2.62 6.28
N MET A 277 34.30 2.42 5.28
CA MET A 277 33.92 1.83 4.01
C MET A 277 34.19 0.33 4.06
N ALA A 278 33.15 -0.48 3.83
CA ALA A 278 33.24 -1.93 3.75
C ALA A 278 32.95 -2.42 2.33
N GLU A 279 33.75 -3.34 1.83
CA GLU A 279 33.57 -3.93 0.51
C GLU A 279 32.95 -5.32 0.64
N TYR A 280 31.82 -5.53 -0.04
CA TYR A 280 31.07 -6.79 -0.09
C TYR A 280 31.12 -7.40 -1.48
N GLU A 281 31.36 -8.71 -1.56
CA GLU A 281 31.28 -9.43 -2.80
C GLU A 281 29.81 -9.68 -3.19
N LEU A 282 29.48 -9.42 -4.47
CA LEU A 282 28.14 -9.65 -5.01
C LEU A 282 27.90 -11.13 -5.34
N VAL A 283 28.98 -11.84 -5.61
CA VAL A 283 29.04 -13.28 -5.85
C VAL A 283 30.34 -13.80 -5.22
N SER A 284 30.40 -15.08 -4.94
CA SER A 284 31.62 -15.69 -4.37
C SER A 284 32.85 -15.47 -5.26
N GLY A 285 33.93 -14.91 -4.70
CA GLY A 285 35.12 -14.51 -5.44
C GLY A 285 34.96 -13.28 -6.32
N GLY A 286 33.91 -12.52 -6.11
CA GLY A 286 33.51 -11.39 -6.95
C GLY A 286 34.54 -10.29 -7.11
N ARG A 287 35.41 -10.08 -6.12
CA ARG A 287 36.53 -9.12 -6.21
C ARG A 287 37.52 -9.42 -7.34
N GLN A 288 37.62 -10.70 -7.73
CA GLN A 288 38.49 -11.14 -8.81
C GLN A 288 37.80 -11.22 -10.17
N ILE A 289 36.48 -10.95 -10.22
CA ILE A 289 35.70 -11.05 -11.46
C ILE A 289 35.48 -9.64 -12.01
N ALA A 290 36.21 -9.28 -13.04
CA ALA A 290 36.02 -8.02 -13.74
C ALA A 290 34.67 -7.99 -14.49
N VAL A 291 34.03 -6.83 -14.53
CA VAL A 291 32.81 -6.63 -15.31
C VAL A 291 33.19 -6.50 -16.78
N THR A 292 32.54 -7.33 -17.62
CA THR A 292 32.73 -7.40 -19.06
C THR A 292 31.39 -7.33 -19.78
N ASP A 293 31.36 -7.14 -21.08
CA ASP A 293 30.11 -7.19 -21.86
C ASP A 293 29.36 -8.51 -21.71
N HIS A 294 30.06 -9.60 -21.50
CA HIS A 294 29.47 -10.91 -21.33
C HIS A 294 28.71 -11.06 -20.00
N ASN A 295 29.26 -10.51 -18.92
CA ASN A 295 28.71 -10.68 -17.58
C ASN A 295 28.02 -9.41 -16.98
N ARG A 296 28.04 -8.26 -17.69
CA ARG A 296 27.50 -6.99 -17.20
C ARG A 296 26.03 -7.06 -16.75
N LYS A 297 25.21 -7.82 -17.48
CA LYS A 297 23.79 -8.00 -17.10
C LYS A 297 23.65 -8.74 -15.77
N HIS A 298 24.47 -9.76 -15.56
CA HIS A 298 24.53 -10.48 -14.28
C HIS A 298 25.06 -9.58 -13.16
N PHE A 299 26.10 -8.79 -13.45
CA PHE A 299 26.60 -7.79 -12.49
C PHE A 299 25.50 -6.83 -12.07
N VAL A 300 24.79 -6.20 -13.02
CA VAL A 300 23.70 -5.25 -12.72
C VAL A 300 22.63 -5.91 -11.84
N GLN A 301 22.24 -7.13 -12.18
CA GLN A 301 21.23 -7.87 -11.41
C GLN A 301 21.71 -8.17 -9.99
N SER A 302 22.93 -8.67 -9.84
CA SER A 302 23.52 -8.97 -8.52
C SER A 302 23.71 -7.71 -7.69
N TYR A 303 24.12 -6.60 -8.32
CA TYR A 303 24.31 -5.32 -7.65
C TYR A 303 22.98 -4.74 -7.17
N ALA A 304 21.95 -4.74 -8.03
CA ALA A 304 20.62 -4.27 -7.68
C ALA A 304 20.02 -5.09 -6.52
N TRP A 305 20.12 -6.42 -6.56
CA TRP A 305 19.62 -7.26 -5.47
C TRP A 305 20.37 -7.02 -4.15
N ASN A 306 21.70 -6.95 -4.21
CA ASN A 306 22.49 -6.62 -3.02
C ASN A 306 22.09 -5.27 -2.43
N SER A 307 21.81 -4.27 -3.29
CA SER A 307 21.40 -2.94 -2.84
C SER A 307 20.03 -2.93 -2.16
N MET A 308 19.14 -3.84 -2.51
CA MET A 308 17.79 -3.96 -1.95
C MET A 308 17.72 -4.90 -0.72
N GLU A 309 18.53 -5.94 -0.71
CA GLU A 309 18.49 -7.02 0.30
C GLU A 309 19.51 -6.85 1.44
N MET A 310 20.45 -5.91 1.32
CA MET A 310 21.48 -5.68 2.34
C MET A 310 21.31 -4.29 2.98
N VAL A 311 21.26 -4.27 4.30
CA VAL A 311 21.24 -3.05 5.12
C VAL A 311 22.49 -3.06 6.00
N HIS A 312 23.34 -2.08 5.84
CA HIS A 312 24.63 -1.98 6.55
C HIS A 312 25.51 -3.25 6.45
N GLY A 313 25.42 -3.94 5.32
CA GLY A 313 26.20 -5.16 5.09
C GLY A 313 25.57 -6.45 5.60
N GLU A 314 24.39 -6.38 6.20
CA GLU A 314 23.65 -7.55 6.70
C GLU A 314 22.40 -7.79 5.86
N SER A 315 22.05 -9.06 5.65
CA SER A 315 20.88 -9.45 4.85
C SER A 315 19.59 -9.34 5.63
N ILE A 316 18.57 -8.72 5.01
CA ILE A 316 17.22 -8.66 5.55
C ILE A 316 16.36 -9.87 5.16
N GLU A 317 16.89 -10.83 4.41
CA GLU A 317 16.10 -11.92 3.81
C GLU A 317 15.33 -12.73 4.86
N VAL A 318 15.99 -13.14 5.94
CA VAL A 318 15.37 -13.95 7.00
C VAL A 318 14.25 -13.18 7.71
N VAL A 319 14.48 -11.89 7.95
CA VAL A 319 13.47 -10.99 8.57
C VAL A 319 12.28 -10.79 7.63
N ALA A 320 12.53 -10.62 6.33
CA ALA A 320 11.50 -10.49 5.32
C ALA A 320 10.66 -11.77 5.18
N GLN A 321 11.29 -12.94 5.23
CA GLN A 321 10.59 -14.23 5.25
C GLN A 321 9.73 -14.39 6.50
N ALA A 322 10.21 -13.96 7.67
CA ALA A 322 9.44 -13.96 8.91
C ALA A 322 8.23 -13.02 8.82
N ALA A 323 8.39 -11.81 8.28
CA ALA A 323 7.29 -10.87 8.06
C ALA A 323 6.26 -11.45 7.06
N ARG A 324 6.71 -12.03 5.96
CA ARG A 324 5.83 -12.73 5.01
C ARG A 324 5.06 -13.88 5.67
N LYS A 325 5.71 -14.68 6.51
CA LYS A 325 5.02 -15.73 7.27
C LYS A 325 3.88 -15.17 8.09
N GLY A 326 4.10 -14.07 8.82
CA GLY A 326 3.07 -13.41 9.60
C GLY A 326 1.90 -12.90 8.74
N LEU A 327 2.18 -12.30 7.59
CA LEU A 327 1.16 -11.91 6.62
C LEU A 327 0.34 -13.12 6.15
N CYS A 328 1.01 -14.24 5.85
CA CYS A 328 0.35 -15.48 5.41
C CYS A 328 -0.43 -16.19 6.52
N ASP A 329 -0.21 -15.86 7.79
CA ASP A 329 -1.05 -16.34 8.89
C ASP A 329 -2.45 -15.69 8.90
N VAL A 330 -2.59 -14.49 8.31
CA VAL A 330 -3.86 -13.75 8.22
C VAL A 330 -4.48 -13.87 6.83
N ILE A 331 -3.66 -13.76 5.78
CA ILE A 331 -4.10 -13.85 4.39
C ILE A 331 -3.40 -15.04 3.74
N PRO A 332 -4.13 -16.10 3.33
CA PRO A 332 -3.54 -17.25 2.66
C PRO A 332 -2.63 -16.87 1.50
N ALA A 333 -1.47 -17.52 1.39
CA ALA A 333 -0.47 -17.21 0.37
C ALA A 333 -1.03 -17.31 -1.06
N GLU A 334 -1.97 -18.22 -1.25
CA GLU A 334 -2.67 -18.44 -2.52
C GLU A 334 -3.44 -17.19 -2.95
N LEU A 335 -4.04 -16.46 -2.01
CA LEU A 335 -4.77 -15.23 -2.29
C LEU A 335 -3.84 -14.05 -2.58
N LEU A 336 -2.65 -14.05 -1.99
CA LEU A 336 -1.63 -13.03 -2.23
C LEU A 336 -0.95 -13.18 -3.60
N SER A 337 -0.95 -14.38 -4.17
CA SER A 337 -0.24 -14.68 -5.43
C SER A 337 -0.74 -13.84 -6.63
N SER A 338 -2.02 -13.46 -6.62
CA SER A 338 -2.65 -12.65 -7.67
C SER A 338 -2.35 -11.15 -7.57
N LEU A 339 -1.74 -10.70 -6.46
CA LEU A 339 -1.43 -9.29 -6.24
C LEU A 339 -0.06 -8.93 -6.80
N SER A 340 0.05 -7.76 -7.41
CA SER A 340 1.34 -7.12 -7.65
C SER A 340 1.85 -6.41 -6.38
N PRO A 341 3.14 -6.08 -6.27
CA PRO A 341 3.67 -5.28 -5.16
C PRO A 341 2.93 -3.95 -4.98
N VAL A 342 2.57 -3.30 -6.08
CA VAL A 342 1.78 -2.06 -6.08
C VAL A 342 0.35 -2.28 -5.56
N ASP A 343 -0.26 -3.44 -5.86
CA ASP A 343 -1.57 -3.78 -5.30
C ASP A 343 -1.52 -3.95 -3.79
N LEU A 344 -0.47 -4.62 -3.28
CA LEU A 344 -0.28 -4.81 -1.85
C LEU A 344 -0.03 -3.47 -1.13
N GLU A 345 0.83 -2.63 -1.69
CA GLU A 345 1.06 -1.28 -1.20
C GLU A 345 -0.24 -0.47 -1.12
N ARG A 346 -1.04 -0.46 -2.19
CA ARG A 346 -2.32 0.26 -2.23
C ARG A 346 -3.36 -0.30 -1.25
N LEU A 347 -3.33 -1.60 -1.00
CA LEU A 347 -4.20 -2.21 0.01
C LEU A 347 -3.87 -1.73 1.42
N VAL A 348 -2.60 -1.57 1.73
CA VAL A 348 -2.10 -1.17 3.05
C VAL A 348 -2.08 0.35 3.20
N CYS A 349 -1.51 1.04 2.23
CA CYS A 349 -1.28 2.49 2.30
C CYS A 349 -2.39 3.33 1.65
N GLY A 350 -3.26 2.70 0.83
CA GLY A 350 -4.28 3.42 0.09
C GLY A 350 -3.74 4.14 -1.15
N LEU A 351 -4.52 5.11 -1.66
CA LEU A 351 -4.16 5.89 -2.83
C LEU A 351 -3.44 7.17 -2.40
N PRO A 352 -2.26 7.46 -2.97
CA PRO A 352 -1.48 8.64 -2.57
C PRO A 352 -2.05 9.96 -3.13
N LYS A 353 -2.90 9.89 -4.16
CA LYS A 353 -3.48 11.09 -4.80
C LYS A 353 -4.96 11.19 -4.52
N ILE A 354 -5.38 12.38 -4.09
CA ILE A 354 -6.77 12.76 -3.90
C ILE A 354 -7.26 13.40 -5.19
N SER A 355 -8.33 12.83 -5.77
CA SER A 355 -9.08 13.48 -6.85
C SER A 355 -10.19 14.30 -6.24
N VAL A 356 -10.08 15.64 -6.29
CA VAL A 356 -11.08 16.55 -5.77
C VAL A 356 -12.43 16.36 -6.50
N GLU A 357 -12.39 16.06 -7.80
CA GLU A 357 -13.60 15.78 -8.58
C GLU A 357 -14.31 14.51 -8.13
N ALA A 358 -13.54 13.42 -7.87
CA ALA A 358 -14.11 12.18 -7.34
C ALA A 358 -14.66 12.39 -5.92
N TRP A 359 -13.97 13.19 -5.10
CA TRP A 359 -14.44 13.56 -3.76
C TRP A 359 -15.75 14.34 -3.82
N LYS A 360 -15.84 15.35 -4.67
CA LYS A 360 -17.05 16.12 -4.90
C LYS A 360 -18.24 15.23 -5.31
N LYS A 361 -18.00 14.28 -6.23
CA LYS A 361 -19.02 13.31 -6.66
C LYS A 361 -19.52 12.39 -5.54
N ALA A 362 -18.65 12.00 -4.62
CA ALA A 362 -18.97 11.11 -3.51
C ALA A 362 -19.55 11.84 -2.29
N THR A 363 -19.66 13.19 -2.36
CA THR A 363 -20.12 14.01 -1.23
C THR A 363 -21.61 14.28 -1.33
N ILE A 364 -22.31 14.06 -0.23
CA ILE A 364 -23.73 14.29 -0.04
C ILE A 364 -23.90 15.55 0.81
N TYR A 365 -24.90 16.37 0.48
CA TYR A 365 -25.24 17.58 1.25
C TYR A 365 -26.48 17.34 2.08
N GLU A 366 -26.41 17.67 3.38
CA GLU A 366 -27.51 17.53 4.34
C GLU A 366 -27.74 18.86 5.09
N PRO A 367 -28.92 19.53 4.95
CA PRO A 367 -30.01 19.18 4.02
C PRO A 367 -29.63 19.31 2.55
N LYS A 368 -30.47 18.78 1.65
CA LYS A 368 -30.22 18.93 0.21
C LYS A 368 -30.14 20.41 -0.13
N VAL A 369 -29.19 20.74 -1.00
CA VAL A 369 -29.01 22.08 -1.56
C VAL A 369 -30.22 22.41 -2.46
N THR A 370 -30.91 23.48 -2.15
CA THR A 370 -32.16 23.85 -2.83
C THR A 370 -32.20 25.30 -3.25
N THR A 371 -31.28 26.13 -2.76
CA THR A 371 -31.26 27.58 -3.05
C THR A 371 -29.96 27.98 -3.78
N PRO A 372 -30.00 29.02 -4.62
CA PRO A 372 -28.78 29.52 -5.28
C PRO A 372 -27.69 29.96 -4.32
N GLU A 373 -28.04 30.41 -3.12
CA GLU A 373 -27.07 30.76 -2.09
C GLU A 373 -26.35 29.52 -1.52
N GLU A 374 -27.06 28.43 -1.33
CA GLU A 374 -26.46 27.16 -0.89
C GLU A 374 -25.56 26.56 -1.96
N GLU A 375 -25.99 26.61 -3.24
CA GLU A 375 -25.17 26.20 -4.38
C GLU A 375 -23.85 26.98 -4.42
N ARG A 376 -23.91 28.30 -4.23
CA ARG A 376 -22.73 29.17 -4.20
C ARG A 376 -21.79 28.81 -3.07
N ARG A 377 -22.30 28.46 -1.86
CA ARG A 377 -21.49 28.02 -0.73
C ARG A 377 -20.80 26.67 -1.02
N VAL A 378 -21.49 25.78 -1.71
CA VAL A 378 -20.90 24.52 -2.19
C VAL A 378 -19.79 24.78 -3.20
N GLU A 379 -19.97 25.74 -4.11
CA GLU A 379 -18.92 26.14 -5.06
C GLU A 379 -17.70 26.68 -4.32
N TRP A 380 -17.87 27.63 -3.40
CA TRP A 380 -16.77 28.17 -2.58
C TRP A 380 -16.01 27.10 -1.81
N PHE A 381 -16.72 26.10 -1.27
CA PHE A 381 -16.13 24.99 -0.56
C PHE A 381 -15.22 24.16 -1.46
N TRP A 382 -15.67 23.80 -2.67
CA TRP A 382 -14.86 23.00 -3.57
C TRP A 382 -13.76 23.80 -4.27
N GLU A 383 -13.97 25.08 -4.53
CA GLU A 383 -12.90 25.98 -5.00
C GLU A 383 -11.77 26.04 -3.98
N ALA A 384 -12.08 26.23 -2.71
CA ALA A 384 -11.08 26.23 -1.64
C ALA A 384 -10.27 24.94 -1.63
N ILE A 385 -10.92 23.77 -1.69
CA ILE A 385 -10.24 22.46 -1.69
C ILE A 385 -9.38 22.27 -2.95
N THR A 386 -9.83 22.74 -4.08
CA THR A 386 -9.08 22.66 -5.35
C THR A 386 -7.80 23.50 -5.31
N GLN A 387 -7.83 24.63 -4.59
CA GLN A 387 -6.67 25.50 -4.41
C GLN A 387 -5.70 25.01 -3.31
N PHE A 388 -6.12 24.09 -2.47
CA PHE A 388 -5.25 23.54 -1.42
C PHE A 388 -4.08 22.76 -2.02
N SER A 389 -2.93 22.84 -1.34
CA SER A 389 -1.82 21.94 -1.66
C SER A 389 -2.21 20.49 -1.43
N SER A 390 -1.51 19.54 -2.08
CA SER A 390 -1.76 18.11 -1.86
C SER A 390 -1.62 17.72 -0.38
N ALA A 391 -0.74 18.38 0.37
CA ALA A 391 -0.59 18.19 1.80
C ALA A 391 -1.81 18.70 2.59
N ASP A 392 -2.34 19.88 2.26
CA ASP A 392 -3.54 20.42 2.91
C ASP A 392 -4.80 19.61 2.54
N GLN A 393 -4.88 19.06 1.33
CA GLN A 393 -5.95 18.13 0.93
C GLN A 393 -5.88 16.82 1.75
N ALA A 394 -4.69 16.30 2.00
CA ALA A 394 -4.51 15.13 2.85
C ALA A 394 -4.87 15.43 4.32
N LEU A 395 -4.49 16.60 4.84
CA LEU A 395 -4.91 17.05 6.16
C LEU A 395 -6.43 17.21 6.27
N LEU A 396 -7.09 17.73 5.25
CA LEU A 396 -8.56 17.82 5.22
C LEU A 396 -9.20 16.45 5.21
N LEU A 397 -8.68 15.51 4.43
CA LEU A 397 -9.18 14.13 4.40
C LEU A 397 -9.05 13.49 5.79
N HIS A 398 -7.90 13.70 6.45
CA HIS A 398 -7.67 13.23 7.80
C HIS A 398 -8.60 13.90 8.81
N PHE A 399 -8.75 15.22 8.75
CA PHE A 399 -9.65 15.97 9.63
C PHE A 399 -11.11 15.52 9.47
N TRP A 400 -11.58 15.35 8.23
CA TRP A 400 -12.99 15.03 7.93
C TRP A 400 -13.33 13.56 8.25
N ALA A 401 -12.42 12.64 7.97
CA ALA A 401 -12.73 11.21 7.94
C ALA A 401 -11.72 10.32 8.69
N ALA A 402 -10.69 10.90 9.32
CA ALA A 402 -9.56 10.19 9.92
C ALA A 402 -8.82 9.26 8.91
N TYR A 403 -8.93 9.54 7.59
CA TYR A 403 -8.13 8.83 6.58
C TYR A 403 -6.81 9.57 6.37
N THR A 404 -5.70 8.89 6.59
CA THR A 404 -4.37 9.38 6.20
C THR A 404 -4.17 9.26 4.68
N HIS A 405 -4.73 8.21 4.09
CA HIS A 405 -4.81 7.98 2.65
C HIS A 405 -6.18 7.40 2.30
N LEU A 406 -6.64 7.65 1.09
CA LEU A 406 -7.88 7.06 0.61
C LEU A 406 -7.74 5.53 0.53
N PRO A 407 -8.82 4.79 0.85
CA PRO A 407 -8.89 3.37 0.53
C PRO A 407 -8.56 3.12 -0.94
N HIS A 408 -8.14 1.90 -1.27
CA HIS A 408 -7.82 1.53 -2.66
C HIS A 408 -9.00 1.73 -3.65
N SER A 409 -10.26 1.73 -3.15
CA SER A 409 -11.46 2.06 -3.93
C SER A 409 -11.64 3.57 -4.16
N GLY A 410 -10.73 4.40 -3.68
CA GLY A 410 -10.89 5.84 -3.70
C GLY A 410 -12.07 6.27 -2.83
N PHE A 411 -12.92 7.11 -3.39
CA PHE A 411 -14.14 7.60 -2.74
C PHE A 411 -15.34 6.67 -2.94
N GLU A 412 -15.21 5.59 -3.75
CA GLU A 412 -16.32 4.68 -4.03
C GLU A 412 -16.78 3.94 -2.77
N GLY A 413 -18.07 3.98 -2.49
CA GLY A 413 -18.66 3.40 -1.29
C GLY A 413 -18.49 4.22 -0.01
N LEU A 414 -17.82 5.37 -0.07
CA LEU A 414 -17.72 6.31 1.04
C LEU A 414 -18.81 7.38 0.90
N ASN A 415 -19.59 7.57 1.95
CA ASN A 415 -20.67 8.55 1.99
C ASN A 415 -20.20 9.80 2.75
N PHE A 416 -19.33 10.59 2.13
CA PHE A 416 -18.93 11.88 2.69
C PHE A 416 -20.12 12.82 2.75
N LYS A 417 -20.27 13.56 3.86
CA LYS A 417 -21.38 14.47 4.08
C LYS A 417 -20.88 15.85 4.44
N VAL A 418 -21.47 16.86 3.80
CA VAL A 418 -21.30 18.26 4.18
C VAL A 418 -22.62 18.78 4.73
N ARG A 419 -22.56 19.38 5.90
CA ARG A 419 -23.71 20.00 6.54
C ARG A 419 -23.43 21.46 6.84
N PHE A 420 -24.17 22.37 6.18
CA PHE A 420 -24.15 23.78 6.54
C PHE A 420 -25.06 24.02 7.74
N ASP A 421 -24.47 24.39 8.87
CA ASP A 421 -25.19 24.56 10.13
C ASP A 421 -25.50 26.04 10.39
N GLU A 422 -26.80 26.38 10.41
CA GLU A 422 -27.28 27.75 10.65
C GLU A 422 -27.08 28.24 12.08
N LYS A 423 -26.90 27.29 13.01
CA LYS A 423 -26.71 27.63 14.42
C LYS A 423 -25.26 28.03 14.73
N LEU A 424 -24.34 27.77 13.82
CA LEU A 424 -22.94 28.13 13.98
C LEU A 424 -22.71 29.54 13.43
N SER A 425 -22.16 30.43 14.28
CA SER A 425 -21.67 31.73 13.84
C SER A 425 -20.59 31.57 12.77
N THR A 426 -20.47 32.51 11.83
CA THR A 426 -19.41 32.56 10.83
C THR A 426 -17.99 32.67 11.39
N ASP A 427 -17.86 32.94 12.69
CA ASP A 427 -16.59 32.94 13.41
C ASP A 427 -16.14 31.56 13.86
N HIS A 428 -17.03 30.58 13.90
CA HIS A 428 -16.69 29.22 14.26
C HIS A 428 -15.88 28.53 13.16
N LEU A 429 -15.06 27.58 13.58
CA LEU A 429 -14.33 26.71 12.69
C LEU A 429 -15.21 25.52 12.22
N PRO A 430 -14.90 24.92 11.08
CA PRO A 430 -15.50 23.64 10.70
C PRO A 430 -15.30 22.56 11.79
N MET A 431 -16.28 21.68 11.94
CA MET A 431 -16.23 20.55 12.86
C MET A 431 -16.44 19.25 12.10
N ALA A 432 -15.65 18.24 12.41
CA ALA A 432 -15.73 16.92 11.77
C ALA A 432 -16.31 15.87 12.73
N GLN A 433 -17.18 15.02 12.20
CA GLN A 433 -17.66 13.79 12.84
C GLN A 433 -17.13 12.60 12.01
N THR A 434 -15.92 12.18 12.29
CA THR A 434 -15.15 11.24 11.48
C THR A 434 -15.81 9.88 11.31
N CYS A 435 -16.49 9.37 12.35
CA CYS A 435 -17.21 8.10 12.29
C CYS A 435 -18.39 8.10 11.30
N PHE A 436 -18.95 9.30 11.04
CA PHE A 436 -20.09 9.49 10.14
C PHE A 436 -19.69 10.14 8.81
N LEU A 437 -18.38 10.35 8.60
CA LEU A 437 -17.83 11.07 7.44
C LEU A 437 -18.51 12.43 7.23
N THR A 438 -18.90 13.13 8.30
CA THR A 438 -19.68 14.36 8.24
C THR A 438 -18.81 15.55 8.63
N LEU A 439 -18.79 16.57 7.75
CA LEU A 439 -18.17 17.86 7.98
C LEU A 439 -19.28 18.91 8.17
N LYS A 440 -19.31 19.53 9.34
CA LYS A 440 -20.23 20.65 9.65
C LYS A 440 -19.51 21.97 9.40
N LEU A 441 -20.13 22.79 8.61
CA LEU A 441 -19.62 24.11 8.21
C LEU A 441 -20.58 25.20 8.63
N PRO A 442 -20.12 26.31 9.23
CA PRO A 442 -20.89 27.54 9.33
C PRO A 442 -21.26 28.04 7.92
N LYS A 443 -22.32 28.82 7.83
CA LYS A 443 -22.73 29.50 6.58
C LYS A 443 -21.82 30.72 6.35
N TYR A 444 -20.58 30.49 5.93
CA TYR A 444 -19.61 31.55 5.64
C TYR A 444 -20.12 32.50 4.57
N ALA A 445 -19.66 33.75 4.64
CA ALA A 445 -20.19 34.84 3.80
C ALA A 445 -19.45 35.01 2.45
N SER A 446 -18.24 34.41 2.31
CA SER A 446 -17.42 34.51 1.09
C SER A 446 -16.57 33.27 0.85
N ALA A 447 -16.04 33.15 -0.37
CA ALA A 447 -15.08 32.12 -0.76
C ALA A 447 -13.78 32.21 0.07
N GLU A 448 -13.26 33.42 0.27
CA GLU A 448 -12.03 33.68 1.03
C GLU A 448 -12.20 33.27 2.50
N GLN A 449 -13.34 33.60 3.11
CA GLN A 449 -13.63 33.21 4.48
C GLN A 449 -13.73 31.67 4.59
N THR A 450 -14.40 31.02 3.63
CA THR A 450 -14.52 29.56 3.58
C THR A 450 -13.15 28.91 3.52
N ALA A 451 -12.29 29.36 2.60
CA ALA A 451 -10.95 28.83 2.42
C ALA A 451 -10.07 29.01 3.68
N ALA A 452 -10.07 30.25 4.22
CA ALA A 452 -9.25 30.58 5.38
C ALA A 452 -9.65 29.78 6.63
N ARG A 453 -10.95 29.69 6.92
CA ARG A 453 -11.47 28.96 8.09
C ARG A 453 -11.26 27.44 7.95
N LEU A 454 -11.48 26.91 6.75
CA LEU A 454 -11.26 25.50 6.48
C LEU A 454 -9.77 25.13 6.63
N LEU A 455 -8.87 25.93 6.03
CA LEU A 455 -7.43 25.72 6.12
C LEU A 455 -6.92 25.82 7.57
N HIS A 456 -7.43 26.79 8.32
CA HIS A 456 -7.08 26.95 9.72
C HIS A 456 -7.53 25.72 10.55
N ALA A 457 -8.77 25.25 10.37
CA ALA A 457 -9.29 24.09 11.08
C ALA A 457 -8.46 22.82 10.81
N VAL A 458 -8.09 22.56 9.54
CA VAL A 458 -7.33 21.34 9.20
C VAL A 458 -5.89 21.38 9.72
N ARG A 459 -5.25 22.55 9.76
CA ARG A 459 -3.89 22.70 10.27
C ARG A 459 -3.79 22.68 11.80
N THR A 460 -4.82 23.15 12.50
CA THR A 460 -4.84 23.17 13.97
C THR A 460 -5.49 21.93 14.56
N GLY A 461 -6.49 21.36 13.88
CA GLY A 461 -7.23 20.18 14.36
C GLY A 461 -6.56 18.83 14.10
N SER A 462 -5.45 18.81 13.35
CA SER A 462 -4.71 17.57 13.08
C SER A 462 -3.89 17.06 14.28
N SER A 463 -3.80 17.79 15.36
CA SER A 463 -2.95 17.49 16.53
C SER A 463 -3.71 16.91 17.74
N GLY A 464 -4.98 16.53 17.62
CA GLY A 464 -5.71 15.90 18.73
C GLY A 464 -7.19 15.67 18.43
N PHE A 465 -7.60 14.43 18.35
CA PHE A 465 -9.02 14.07 18.46
C PHE A 465 -9.44 14.11 19.92
N GLY A 466 -9.71 15.31 20.45
CA GLY A 466 -10.36 15.49 21.73
C GLY A 466 -11.84 15.75 21.49
N PHE A 467 -12.71 14.97 22.10
CA PHE A 467 -14.11 15.31 22.21
C PHE A 467 -14.25 16.63 22.99
N ALA A 468 -14.80 17.66 22.36
CA ALA A 468 -15.43 18.77 23.04
C ALA A 468 -16.94 18.61 22.97
#